data_d87e3877509a31a46b2cd10e0d29591e
#
_entry.id   d87e3877509a31a46b2cd10e0d29591e
#
_cell.length_a   1.000
_cell.length_b   1.000
_cell.length_c   1.000
_cell.angle_alpha   90.00
_cell.angle_beta   90.00
_cell.angle_gamma   90.00
#
_symmetry.space_group_name_H-M   'P 1'
#
loop_
_entity.id
_entity.type
_entity.pdbx_description
1 polymer ?
#
loop_
_entity_poly.entity_id
_entity_poly.type
_entity_poly.pdbx_seq_one_letter_code
_entity_poly.pdbx_strand_id
1 'polypeptide(L)'
;MKHLNVLIACEESQAECDAFRKLGHNAFSCDLQKCRRGGHPEWHIRGDVTPFLQGVTQFRTMDGRHHHLSRWHLIIAHPPCTYLCKVSSVQLMKGGKIDPARLEKMMQAREFFFRCLQANAPSVAVENPLPMARANLPKPSCFIQPFWFGEPYSKKTLYWTKNLPPLMADAQAVDIKQYCHASRGKYRSRTFPKVADAIARQWGDWCTVQLGINVTR
;
A
#
# COMPACT_ATOMS: atom_id res chain seq x y z
N MET A 1 13.33 8.38 -19.93
CA MET A 1 11.90 8.34 -19.46
C MET A 1 11.68 9.51 -18.54
N LYS A 2 10.53 10.18 -18.60
CA LYS A 2 10.24 11.35 -17.75
C LYS A 2 9.43 11.02 -16.49
N HIS A 3 8.90 9.80 -16.38
CA HIS A 3 7.94 9.42 -15.34
C HIS A 3 8.21 8.02 -14.79
N LEU A 4 7.92 7.79 -13.51
CA LEU A 4 7.82 6.44 -12.96
C LEU A 4 6.50 5.80 -13.40
N ASN A 5 6.52 4.50 -13.62
CA ASN A 5 5.31 3.66 -13.65
C ASN A 5 5.13 3.08 -12.25
N VAL A 6 4.06 3.46 -11.55
CA VAL A 6 3.80 3.09 -10.17
C VAL A 6 2.51 2.30 -10.08
N LEU A 7 2.54 1.15 -9.42
CA LEU A 7 1.36 0.37 -9.08
C LEU A 7 1.07 0.51 -7.59
N ILE A 8 -0.15 0.92 -7.27
CA ILE A 8 -0.67 0.85 -5.90
C ILE A 8 -1.63 -0.34 -5.83
N ALA A 9 -1.14 -1.42 -5.26
CA ALA A 9 -1.83 -2.70 -5.20
C ALA A 9 -2.76 -2.78 -3.99
N CYS A 10 -3.98 -3.26 -4.17
CA CYS A 10 -5.04 -3.35 -3.17
C CYS A 10 -5.45 -1.96 -2.64
N GLU A 11 -5.61 -1.00 -3.53
CA GLU A 11 -6.01 0.36 -3.20
C GLU A 11 -7.28 0.77 -3.98
N GLU A 12 -8.44 0.74 -3.33
CA GLU A 12 -9.69 1.30 -3.89
C GLU A 12 -9.80 2.81 -3.69
N SER A 13 -9.09 3.34 -2.70
CA SER A 13 -9.20 4.74 -2.27
C SER A 13 -8.51 5.73 -3.21
N GLN A 14 -7.51 5.30 -3.94
CA GLN A 14 -6.64 6.08 -4.82
C GLN A 14 -5.86 7.21 -4.10
N ALA A 15 -5.70 7.16 -2.78
CA ALA A 15 -5.00 8.21 -2.04
C ALA A 15 -3.53 8.34 -2.48
N GLU A 16 -2.81 7.22 -2.56
CA GLU A 16 -1.42 7.21 -3.02
C GLU A 16 -1.33 7.35 -4.53
N CYS A 17 -2.23 6.72 -5.29
CA CYS A 17 -2.31 6.91 -6.74
C CYS A 17 -2.45 8.39 -7.10
N ASP A 18 -3.39 9.10 -6.49
CA ASP A 18 -3.60 10.54 -6.68
C ASP A 18 -2.33 11.35 -6.34
N ALA A 19 -1.63 11.01 -5.25
CA ALA A 19 -0.42 11.70 -4.82
C ALA A 19 0.72 11.56 -5.84
N PHE A 20 0.96 10.34 -6.37
CA PHE A 20 1.94 10.13 -7.43
C PHE A 20 1.54 10.81 -8.74
N ARG A 21 0.25 10.82 -9.10
CA ARG A 21 -0.26 11.52 -10.29
C ARG A 21 -0.04 13.02 -10.22
N LYS A 22 -0.25 13.65 -9.06
CA LYS A 22 0.03 15.08 -8.84
C LYS A 22 1.50 15.43 -9.08
N LEU A 23 2.41 14.50 -8.84
CA LEU A 23 3.85 14.67 -9.12
C LEU A 23 4.22 14.32 -10.58
N GLY A 24 3.25 14.04 -11.44
CA GLY A 24 3.45 13.75 -12.86
C GLY A 24 3.88 12.32 -13.17
N HIS A 25 3.79 11.39 -12.24
CA HIS A 25 4.10 9.98 -12.47
C HIS A 25 2.92 9.22 -13.09
N ASN A 26 3.18 8.13 -13.80
CA ASN A 26 2.20 7.19 -14.30
C ASN A 26 1.79 6.23 -13.18
N ALA A 27 0.92 6.65 -12.29
CA ALA A 27 0.44 5.81 -11.20
C ALA A 27 -0.91 5.18 -11.53
N PHE A 28 -1.08 3.92 -11.16
CA PHE A 28 -2.32 3.16 -11.29
C PHE A 28 -2.62 2.43 -9.99
N SER A 29 -3.86 2.51 -9.54
CA SER A 29 -4.37 1.69 -8.43
C SER A 29 -4.99 0.41 -8.98
N CYS A 30 -4.90 -0.69 -8.22
CA CYS A 30 -5.54 -1.95 -8.55
C CYS A 30 -6.24 -2.53 -7.32
N ASP A 31 -7.51 -2.89 -7.46
CA ASP A 31 -8.30 -3.56 -6.41
C ASP A 31 -9.41 -4.41 -7.04
N LEU A 32 -9.90 -5.43 -6.33
CA LEU A 32 -11.09 -6.19 -6.70
C LEU A 32 -12.36 -5.32 -6.70
N GLN A 33 -12.39 -4.33 -5.83
CA GLN A 33 -13.43 -3.32 -5.76
C GLN A 33 -13.21 -2.26 -6.84
N LYS A 34 -14.29 -1.58 -7.23
CA LYS A 34 -14.20 -0.35 -8.04
C LYS A 34 -13.57 0.77 -7.23
N CYS A 35 -12.94 1.74 -7.90
CA CYS A 35 -12.43 2.93 -7.25
C CYS A 35 -13.53 3.66 -6.46
N ARG A 36 -13.13 4.43 -5.46
CA ARG A 36 -14.04 5.21 -4.63
C ARG A 36 -14.94 6.12 -5.47
N ARG A 37 -16.12 6.46 -4.94
CA ARG A 37 -16.98 7.47 -5.56
C ARG A 37 -16.24 8.82 -5.69
N GLY A 38 -16.23 9.41 -6.87
CA GLY A 38 -15.47 10.62 -7.19
C GLY A 38 -13.97 10.39 -7.38
N GLY A 39 -13.53 9.12 -7.50
CA GLY A 39 -12.18 8.77 -7.91
C GLY A 39 -12.01 8.80 -9.43
N HIS A 40 -10.87 8.33 -9.88
CA HIS A 40 -10.39 8.36 -11.25
C HIS A 40 -10.47 6.96 -11.90
N PRO A 41 -11.56 6.60 -12.60
CA PRO A 41 -11.68 5.29 -13.26
C PRO A 41 -10.58 5.05 -14.31
N GLU A 42 -10.04 6.11 -14.91
CA GLU A 42 -8.94 6.09 -15.88
C GLU A 42 -7.57 5.72 -15.28
N TRP A 43 -7.46 5.69 -13.96
CA TRP A 43 -6.24 5.30 -13.22
C TRP A 43 -6.46 4.02 -12.40
N HIS A 44 -7.63 3.40 -12.49
CA HIS A 44 -7.98 2.25 -11.68
C HIS A 44 -8.13 0.98 -12.51
N ILE A 45 -7.43 -0.07 -12.08
CA ILE A 45 -7.54 -1.43 -12.61
C ILE A 45 -8.44 -2.20 -11.66
N ARG A 46 -9.62 -2.59 -12.13
CA ARG A 46 -10.52 -3.42 -11.34
C ARG A 46 -10.27 -4.89 -11.62
N GLY A 47 -9.61 -5.59 -10.68
CA GLY A 47 -9.30 -7.02 -10.85
C GLY A 47 -8.29 -7.55 -9.85
N ASP A 48 -7.87 -8.77 -10.08
CA ASP A 48 -6.79 -9.41 -9.33
C ASP A 48 -5.45 -8.72 -9.61
N VAL A 49 -4.75 -8.35 -8.56
CA VAL A 49 -3.44 -7.70 -8.66
C VAL A 49 -2.31 -8.69 -8.96
N THR A 50 -2.52 -9.98 -8.73
CA THR A 50 -1.48 -11.02 -8.83
C THR A 50 -0.68 -10.98 -10.15
N PRO A 51 -1.30 -10.84 -11.33
CA PRO A 51 -0.54 -10.74 -12.59
C PRO A 51 0.44 -9.56 -12.60
N PHE A 52 0.05 -8.42 -12.03
CA PHE A 52 0.88 -7.21 -11.99
C PHE A 52 2.05 -7.34 -11.01
N LEU A 53 1.85 -8.07 -9.89
CA LEU A 53 2.94 -8.44 -8.99
C LEU A 53 3.97 -9.33 -9.68
N GLN A 54 3.56 -10.12 -10.67
CA GLN A 54 4.45 -10.95 -11.50
C GLN A 54 5.10 -10.19 -12.66
N GLY A 55 4.77 -8.91 -12.85
CA GLY A 55 5.38 -8.05 -13.85
C GLY A 55 4.56 -7.84 -15.13
N VAL A 56 3.30 -8.28 -15.17
CA VAL A 56 2.39 -7.94 -16.28
C VAL A 56 2.21 -6.41 -16.31
N THR A 57 2.34 -5.85 -17.51
CA THR A 57 2.29 -4.39 -17.77
C THR A 57 1.26 -4.01 -18.84
N GLN A 58 0.52 -4.98 -19.32
CA GLN A 58 -0.63 -4.77 -20.20
C GLN A 58 -1.91 -4.93 -19.39
N PHE A 59 -2.75 -3.91 -19.41
CA PHE A 59 -3.99 -3.91 -18.63
C PHE A 59 -5.02 -2.95 -19.22
N ARG A 60 -6.23 -3.04 -18.69
CA ARG A 60 -7.34 -2.15 -19.01
C ARG A 60 -7.80 -1.46 -17.72
N THR A 61 -7.95 -0.14 -17.77
CA THR A 61 -8.54 0.66 -16.68
C THR A 61 -10.06 0.64 -16.72
N MET A 62 -10.70 1.07 -15.63
CA MET A 62 -12.17 1.03 -15.51
C MET A 62 -12.91 1.89 -16.54
N ASP A 63 -12.27 2.93 -17.10
CA ASP A 63 -12.81 3.73 -18.19
C ASP A 63 -12.74 3.03 -19.56
N GLY A 64 -12.16 1.84 -19.61
CA GLY A 64 -12.06 1.03 -20.81
C GLY A 64 -10.78 1.21 -21.61
N ARG A 65 -9.87 2.10 -21.23
CA ARG A 65 -8.59 2.30 -21.94
C ARG A 65 -7.63 1.16 -21.72
N HIS A 66 -6.91 0.79 -22.78
CA HIS A 66 -5.83 -0.17 -22.74
C HIS A 66 -4.49 0.54 -22.52
N HIS A 67 -3.68 -0.03 -21.67
CA HIS A 67 -2.35 0.47 -21.33
C HIS A 67 -1.30 -0.60 -21.58
N HIS A 68 -0.11 -0.16 -22.00
CA HIS A 68 1.07 -0.99 -22.13
C HIS A 68 2.27 -0.19 -21.61
N LEU A 69 2.82 -0.61 -20.48
CA LEU A 69 3.98 0.01 -19.85
C LEU A 69 5.23 -0.84 -20.15
N SER A 70 6.40 -0.24 -20.12
CA SER A 70 7.66 -0.97 -20.26
C SER A 70 7.93 -1.88 -19.06
N ARG A 71 7.65 -1.40 -17.85
CA ARG A 71 7.74 -2.13 -16.56
C ARG A 71 7.12 -1.31 -15.44
N TRP A 72 6.87 -1.94 -14.32
CA TRP A 72 6.65 -1.26 -13.04
C TRP A 72 7.99 -0.85 -12.45
N HIS A 73 8.10 0.42 -12.00
CA HIS A 73 9.30 0.95 -11.34
C HIS A 73 9.18 0.85 -9.82
N LEU A 74 7.97 1.08 -9.29
CA LEU A 74 7.62 1.01 -7.89
C LEU A 74 6.27 0.30 -7.75
N ILE A 75 6.19 -0.64 -6.81
CA ILE A 75 4.94 -1.27 -6.38
C ILE A 75 4.77 -1.00 -4.88
N ILE A 76 3.65 -0.39 -4.51
CA ILE A 76 3.22 -0.22 -3.12
C ILE A 76 1.98 -1.08 -2.94
N ALA A 77 1.96 -1.96 -1.94
CA ALA A 77 0.88 -2.91 -1.73
C ALA A 77 0.26 -2.78 -0.34
N HIS A 78 -1.07 -2.83 -0.29
CA HIS A 78 -1.89 -2.83 0.91
C HIS A 78 -2.69 -4.14 1.03
N PRO A 79 -2.02 -5.30 1.21
CA PRO A 79 -2.71 -6.57 1.27
C PRO A 79 -3.72 -6.60 2.42
N PRO A 80 -4.87 -7.30 2.27
CA PRO A 80 -5.87 -7.39 3.34
C PRO A 80 -5.27 -7.88 4.66
N CYS A 81 -5.30 -7.04 5.69
CA CYS A 81 -4.69 -7.32 6.99
C CYS A 81 -5.60 -8.10 7.95
N THR A 82 -6.86 -8.39 7.58
CA THR A 82 -7.89 -8.99 8.43
C THR A 82 -7.45 -10.26 9.14
N TYR A 83 -6.62 -11.06 8.50
CA TYR A 83 -6.13 -12.34 9.04
C TYR A 83 -4.69 -12.28 9.56
N LEU A 84 -4.01 -11.14 9.43
CA LEU A 84 -2.61 -10.97 9.80
C LEU A 84 -2.40 -10.08 11.02
N CYS A 85 -3.27 -9.10 11.26
CA CYS A 85 -3.05 -8.08 12.28
C CYS A 85 -3.31 -8.58 13.70
N LYS A 86 -2.58 -8.01 14.68
CA LYS A 86 -2.68 -8.35 16.11
C LYS A 86 -4.11 -8.20 16.65
N VAL A 87 -4.85 -7.19 16.22
CA VAL A 87 -6.23 -6.93 16.67
C VAL A 87 -7.17 -8.10 16.35
N SER A 88 -6.92 -8.83 15.27
CA SER A 88 -7.73 -9.99 14.86
C SER A 88 -7.25 -11.32 15.45
N SER A 89 -6.18 -11.32 16.26
CA SER A 89 -5.61 -12.56 16.83
C SER A 89 -6.58 -13.31 17.75
N VAL A 90 -7.44 -12.58 18.47
CA VAL A 90 -8.47 -13.19 19.34
C VAL A 90 -9.44 -14.06 18.55
N GLN A 91 -9.67 -13.74 17.29
CA GLN A 91 -10.57 -14.49 16.41
C GLN A 91 -9.94 -15.79 15.87
N LEU A 92 -8.63 -15.99 16.07
CA LEU A 92 -7.95 -17.22 15.71
C LEU A 92 -8.27 -18.37 16.68
N MET A 93 -8.79 -18.04 17.87
CA MET A 93 -9.13 -19.00 18.91
C MET A 93 -10.65 -19.14 19.01
N LYS A 94 -11.14 -20.37 19.10
CA LYS A 94 -12.53 -20.71 19.35
C LYS A 94 -12.60 -21.82 20.43
N GLY A 95 -13.26 -21.52 21.54
CA GLY A 95 -13.34 -22.48 22.64
C GLY A 95 -11.97 -22.92 23.20
N GLY A 96 -10.98 -22.02 23.29
CA GLY A 96 -9.63 -22.32 23.79
C GLY A 96 -8.73 -23.07 22.79
N LYS A 97 -9.23 -23.42 21.60
CA LYS A 97 -8.48 -24.11 20.53
C LYS A 97 -8.34 -23.21 19.30
N ILE A 98 -7.35 -23.49 18.48
CA ILE A 98 -7.18 -22.81 17.20
C ILE A 98 -8.32 -23.20 16.27
N ASP A 99 -8.97 -22.22 15.66
CA ASP A 99 -9.95 -22.44 14.58
C ASP A 99 -9.20 -22.80 13.29
N PRO A 100 -9.34 -24.05 12.76
CA PRO A 100 -8.60 -24.47 11.56
C PRO A 100 -8.93 -23.63 10.32
N ALA A 101 -10.21 -23.27 10.12
CA ALA A 101 -10.63 -22.49 8.96
C ALA A 101 -10.03 -21.07 8.99
N ARG A 102 -9.92 -20.49 10.18
CA ARG A 102 -9.28 -19.18 10.32
C ARG A 102 -7.77 -19.24 10.20
N LEU A 103 -7.16 -20.33 10.67
CA LEU A 103 -5.73 -20.59 10.46
C LEU A 103 -5.40 -20.70 8.96
N GLU A 104 -6.19 -21.43 8.20
CA GLU A 104 -6.02 -21.55 6.75
C GLU A 104 -6.09 -20.17 6.06
N LYS A 105 -7.10 -19.36 6.38
CA LYS A 105 -7.21 -17.97 5.86
C LYS A 105 -6.01 -17.09 6.24
N MET A 106 -5.48 -17.26 7.46
CA MET A 106 -4.25 -16.58 7.87
C MET A 106 -3.06 -17.00 7.01
N MET A 107 -2.92 -18.29 6.72
CA MET A 107 -1.84 -18.81 5.87
C MET A 107 -1.94 -18.29 4.44
N GLN A 108 -3.13 -18.26 3.86
CA GLN A 108 -3.39 -17.68 2.54
C GLN A 108 -3.06 -16.17 2.51
N ALA A 109 -3.48 -15.42 3.53
CA ALA A 109 -3.16 -13.99 3.64
C ALA A 109 -1.64 -13.75 3.79
N ARG A 110 -0.96 -14.62 4.55
CA ARG A 110 0.50 -14.58 4.70
C ARG A 110 1.21 -14.84 3.36
N GLU A 111 0.77 -15.84 2.63
CA GLU A 111 1.32 -16.15 1.30
C GLU A 111 1.14 -14.96 0.35
N PHE A 112 -0.03 -14.35 0.32
CA PHE A 112 -0.28 -13.17 -0.49
C PHE A 112 0.59 -11.97 -0.08
N PHE A 113 0.81 -11.76 1.23
CA PHE A 113 1.75 -10.76 1.73
C PHE A 113 3.17 -10.97 1.16
N PHE A 114 3.66 -12.22 1.16
CA PHE A 114 4.98 -12.51 0.60
C PHE A 114 5.02 -12.34 -0.92
N ARG A 115 3.96 -12.66 -1.64
CA ARG A 115 3.86 -12.36 -3.09
C ARG A 115 3.96 -10.86 -3.34
N CYS A 116 3.31 -10.03 -2.52
CA CYS A 116 3.45 -8.57 -2.61
C CYS A 116 4.90 -8.13 -2.35
N LEU A 117 5.56 -8.68 -1.32
CA LEU A 117 6.94 -8.31 -0.97
C LEU A 117 7.94 -8.73 -2.05
N GLN A 118 7.67 -9.82 -2.75
CA GLN A 118 8.49 -10.37 -3.82
C GLN A 118 8.10 -9.85 -5.22
N ALA A 119 7.24 -8.83 -5.28
CA ALA A 119 6.74 -8.31 -6.55
C ALA A 119 7.88 -7.92 -7.51
N ASN A 120 7.62 -8.13 -8.81
CA ASN A 120 8.57 -7.90 -9.89
C ASN A 120 8.66 -6.41 -10.25
N ALA A 121 9.28 -5.64 -9.37
CA ALA A 121 9.65 -4.26 -9.59
C ALA A 121 11.00 -3.96 -8.90
N PRO A 122 11.77 -2.97 -9.37
CA PRO A 122 13.02 -2.55 -8.73
C PRO A 122 12.82 -2.15 -7.27
N SER A 123 11.73 -1.44 -6.97
CA SER A 123 11.38 -0.98 -5.63
C SER A 123 9.99 -1.47 -5.24
N VAL A 124 9.86 -1.93 -3.99
CA VAL A 124 8.60 -2.47 -3.46
C VAL A 124 8.40 -2.00 -2.02
N ALA A 125 7.18 -1.66 -1.66
CA ALA A 125 6.75 -1.47 -0.28
C ALA A 125 5.47 -2.26 -0.01
N VAL A 126 5.39 -2.92 1.14
CA VAL A 126 4.17 -3.60 1.60
C VAL A 126 3.77 -3.03 2.95
N GLU A 127 2.56 -2.55 3.05
CA GLU A 127 1.96 -2.03 4.28
C GLU A 127 1.24 -3.13 5.04
N ASN A 128 1.40 -3.16 6.35
CA ASN A 128 0.51 -3.91 7.24
C ASN A 128 0.51 -3.26 8.64
N PRO A 129 -0.60 -3.29 9.37
CA PRO A 129 -0.62 -2.97 10.80
C PRO A 129 0.23 -3.97 11.58
N LEU A 130 0.41 -3.74 12.90
CA LEU A 130 1.14 -4.66 13.76
C LEU A 130 0.61 -6.10 13.57
N PRO A 131 1.42 -7.03 13.06
CA PRO A 131 0.98 -8.40 12.81
C PRO A 131 0.84 -9.19 14.11
N MET A 132 -0.02 -10.23 14.09
CA MET A 132 -0.02 -11.21 15.15
C MET A 132 1.25 -12.07 15.10
N ALA A 133 1.77 -12.50 16.24
CA ALA A 133 3.01 -13.29 16.31
C ALA A 133 2.93 -14.58 15.44
N ARG A 134 1.78 -15.26 15.44
CA ARG A 134 1.56 -16.50 14.67
C ARG A 134 1.61 -16.30 13.15
N ALA A 135 1.36 -15.10 12.65
CA ALA A 135 1.54 -14.81 11.22
C ALA A 135 3.00 -14.93 10.77
N ASN A 136 3.94 -14.84 11.72
CA ASN A 136 5.37 -15.02 11.49
C ASN A 136 5.87 -14.24 10.27
N LEU A 137 5.49 -12.95 10.18
CA LEU A 137 6.03 -12.05 9.18
C LEU A 137 7.45 -11.62 9.55
N PRO A 138 8.32 -11.32 8.60
CA PRO A 138 9.67 -10.82 8.88
C PRO A 138 9.62 -9.50 9.65
N LYS A 139 10.75 -9.09 10.20
CA LYS A 139 10.88 -7.78 10.84
C LYS A 139 10.59 -6.67 9.81
N PRO A 140 9.72 -5.70 10.11
CA PRO A 140 9.47 -4.58 9.20
C PRO A 140 10.72 -3.73 9.01
N SER A 141 10.87 -3.13 7.83
CA SER A 141 11.96 -2.21 7.50
C SER A 141 11.84 -0.90 8.27
N CYS A 142 10.63 -0.38 8.40
CA CYS A 142 10.32 0.83 9.16
C CYS A 142 8.87 0.85 9.62
N PHE A 143 8.53 1.86 10.42
CA PHE A 143 7.15 2.21 10.73
C PHE A 143 6.97 3.72 10.62
N ILE A 144 5.73 4.15 10.49
CA ILE A 144 5.34 5.56 10.49
C ILE A 144 4.16 5.79 11.45
N GLN A 145 3.97 7.09 11.74
CA GLN A 145 2.77 7.61 12.37
C GLN A 145 2.22 8.76 11.50
N PRO A 146 0.90 8.84 11.27
CA PRO A 146 0.32 9.91 10.46
C PRO A 146 0.67 11.31 10.96
N PHE A 147 0.83 11.52 12.26
CA PHE A 147 1.20 12.81 12.81
C PHE A 147 2.64 13.25 12.44
N TRP A 148 3.51 12.36 12.02
CA TRP A 148 4.83 12.71 11.47
C TRP A 148 4.74 13.49 10.16
N PHE A 149 3.58 13.44 9.51
CA PHE A 149 3.28 14.08 8.23
C PHE A 149 2.20 15.16 8.36
N GLY A 150 1.89 15.61 9.59
CA GLY A 150 0.92 16.67 9.83
C GLY A 150 -0.55 16.24 9.88
N GLU A 151 -0.84 14.93 9.96
CA GLU A 151 -2.19 14.44 10.23
C GLU A 151 -2.46 14.40 11.74
N PRO A 152 -3.65 14.82 12.24
CA PRO A 152 -3.93 14.86 13.68
C PRO A 152 -4.31 13.48 14.25
N TYR A 153 -3.63 12.41 13.79
CA TYR A 153 -4.00 11.04 14.14
C TYR A 153 -2.78 10.20 14.49
N SER A 154 -2.98 9.20 15.38
CA SER A 154 -2.03 8.15 15.68
C SER A 154 -2.53 6.84 15.09
N LYS A 155 -1.75 6.25 14.19
CA LYS A 155 -1.99 4.93 13.58
C LYS A 155 -0.64 4.34 13.21
N LYS A 156 -0.04 3.53 14.10
CA LYS A 156 1.24 2.87 13.79
C LYS A 156 1.07 1.96 12.57
N THR A 157 1.72 2.33 11.50
CA THR A 157 1.71 1.62 10.22
C THR A 157 3.12 1.11 9.93
N LEU A 158 3.24 -0.18 9.61
CA LEU A 158 4.52 -0.83 9.35
C LEU A 158 4.72 -1.00 7.85
N TYR A 159 5.97 -0.86 7.39
CA TYR A 159 6.35 -1.12 6.01
C TYR A 159 7.49 -2.13 5.94
N TRP A 160 7.35 -3.04 4.98
CA TRP A 160 8.41 -3.94 4.50
C TRP A 160 8.81 -3.47 3.12
N THR A 161 10.08 -3.11 2.96
CA THR A 161 10.55 -2.45 1.74
C THR A 161 11.68 -3.22 1.07
N LYS A 162 11.72 -3.13 -0.26
CA LYS A 162 12.83 -3.53 -1.12
C LYS A 162 13.33 -2.30 -1.87
N ASN A 163 14.61 -1.96 -1.73
CA ASN A 163 15.27 -0.82 -2.39
C ASN A 163 14.59 0.55 -2.15
N LEU A 164 14.04 0.75 -0.96
CA LEU A 164 13.45 2.02 -0.54
C LEU A 164 14.00 2.42 0.83
N PRO A 165 14.30 3.70 1.06
CA PRO A 165 14.71 4.19 2.36
C PRO A 165 13.52 4.23 3.33
N PRO A 166 13.77 4.27 4.65
CA PRO A 166 12.74 4.62 5.61
C PRO A 166 12.12 5.99 5.31
N LEU A 167 10.81 6.10 5.52
CA LEU A 167 10.12 7.39 5.40
C LEU A 167 10.50 8.29 6.59
N MET A 168 10.87 9.52 6.30
CA MET A 168 11.25 10.52 7.28
C MET A 168 10.08 11.43 7.62
N ALA A 169 9.94 11.74 8.91
CA ALA A 169 8.98 12.75 9.35
C ALA A 169 9.31 14.11 8.72
N ASP A 170 8.29 14.82 8.24
CA ASP A 170 8.45 16.10 7.55
C ASP A 170 7.48 17.20 8.00
N ALA A 171 6.76 16.98 9.10
CA ALA A 171 5.83 17.96 9.65
C ALA A 171 6.18 18.33 11.09
N GLN A 172 5.81 19.56 11.48
CA GLN A 172 5.83 19.98 12.88
C GLN A 172 4.83 19.17 13.70
N ALA A 173 5.11 19.02 14.99
CA ALA A 173 4.21 18.32 15.91
C ALA A 173 2.79 18.92 15.86
N VAL A 174 1.81 18.03 15.74
CA VAL A 174 0.38 18.38 15.79
C VAL A 174 -0.25 17.68 16.99
N ASP A 175 -1.39 18.20 17.46
CA ASP A 175 -2.16 17.53 18.50
C ASP A 175 -2.57 16.14 18.05
N ILE A 176 -2.16 15.14 18.83
CA ILE A 176 -2.38 13.74 18.50
C ILE A 176 -3.73 13.30 19.00
N LYS A 177 -4.60 12.91 18.08
CA LYS A 177 -5.85 12.22 18.40
C LYS A 177 -5.69 10.71 18.20
N GLN A 178 -6.21 9.89 19.10
CA GLN A 178 -6.23 8.45 18.88
C GLN A 178 -7.25 8.10 17.80
N TYR A 179 -6.75 7.66 16.65
CA TYR A 179 -7.59 7.27 15.51
C TYR A 179 -8.37 5.97 15.75
N CYS A 180 -7.83 5.05 16.55
CA CYS A 180 -8.35 3.68 16.70
C CYS A 180 -9.82 3.57 17.09
N HIS A 181 -10.41 4.60 17.71
CA HIS A 181 -11.76 4.56 18.21
C HIS A 181 -12.79 5.36 17.41
N ALA A 182 -12.35 6.17 16.45
CA ALA A 182 -13.22 7.16 15.80
C ALA A 182 -13.97 6.67 14.57
N SER A 183 -13.54 5.58 13.91
CA SER A 183 -14.19 5.11 12.68
C SER A 183 -14.23 3.59 12.59
N ARG A 184 -15.42 3.05 12.38
CA ARG A 184 -15.62 1.64 12.03
C ARG A 184 -15.36 1.43 10.54
N GLY A 185 -14.64 0.35 10.19
CA GLY A 185 -14.59 -0.16 8.82
C GLY A 185 -13.76 0.67 7.81
N LYS A 186 -14.41 1.14 6.77
CA LYS A 186 -13.84 1.65 5.51
C LYS A 186 -12.79 2.78 5.62
N TYR A 187 -12.90 3.65 6.62
CA TYR A 187 -11.94 4.75 6.81
C TYR A 187 -10.62 4.33 7.49
N ARG A 188 -10.59 3.16 8.15
CA ARG A 188 -9.39 2.67 8.83
C ARG A 188 -8.37 2.06 7.87
N SER A 189 -8.83 1.57 6.73
CA SER A 189 -7.99 0.93 5.70
C SER A 189 -7.32 1.90 4.74
N ARG A 190 -7.70 3.19 4.76
CA ARG A 190 -7.17 4.18 3.82
C ARG A 190 -5.89 4.82 4.32
N THR A 191 -4.99 5.12 3.39
CA THR A 191 -3.85 5.99 3.64
C THR A 191 -4.33 7.44 3.81
N PHE A 192 -3.79 8.14 4.79
CA PHE A 192 -4.07 9.56 5.02
C PHE A 192 -3.46 10.41 3.89
N PRO A 193 -4.13 11.48 3.44
CA PRO A 193 -3.67 12.28 2.31
C PRO A 193 -2.23 12.79 2.46
N LYS A 194 -1.86 13.36 3.61
CA LYS A 194 -0.51 13.87 3.83
C LYS A 194 0.55 12.76 3.92
N VAL A 195 0.16 11.57 4.38
CA VAL A 195 1.04 10.38 4.35
C VAL A 195 1.25 9.95 2.91
N ALA A 196 0.18 9.90 2.09
CA ALA A 196 0.26 9.58 0.67
C ALA A 196 1.16 10.58 -0.09
N ASP A 197 1.01 11.87 0.18
CA ASP A 197 1.85 12.92 -0.41
C ASP A 197 3.33 12.75 -0.01
N ALA A 198 3.62 12.41 1.24
CA ALA A 198 4.98 12.16 1.71
C ALA A 198 5.59 10.90 1.07
N ILE A 199 4.82 9.82 0.95
CA ILE A 199 5.23 8.59 0.25
C ILE A 199 5.57 8.89 -1.21
N ALA A 200 4.67 9.58 -1.91
CA ALA A 200 4.85 9.91 -3.31
C ALA A 200 6.10 10.78 -3.54
N ARG A 201 6.33 11.77 -2.68
CA ARG A 201 7.51 12.64 -2.77
C ARG A 201 8.79 11.86 -2.42
N GLN A 202 8.87 11.24 -1.23
CA GLN A 202 10.12 10.65 -0.75
C GLN A 202 10.52 9.41 -1.56
N TRP A 203 9.60 8.48 -1.79
CA TRP A 203 9.90 7.29 -2.58
C TRP A 203 9.89 7.53 -4.09
N GLY A 204 9.08 8.48 -4.56
CA GLY A 204 9.11 8.93 -5.96
C GLY A 204 10.45 9.57 -6.32
N ASP A 205 10.93 10.55 -5.53
CA ASP A 205 12.24 11.19 -5.73
C ASP A 205 13.37 10.15 -5.62
N TRP A 206 13.34 9.25 -4.63
CA TRP A 206 14.32 8.17 -4.50
C TRP A 206 14.37 7.29 -5.74
N CYS A 207 13.24 6.77 -6.20
CA CYS A 207 13.18 5.90 -7.37
C CYS A 207 13.63 6.61 -8.65
N THR A 208 13.31 7.89 -8.82
CA THR A 208 13.75 8.66 -9.99
C THR A 208 15.26 8.81 -10.02
N VAL A 209 15.88 9.08 -8.89
CA VAL A 209 17.35 9.17 -8.76
C VAL A 209 17.99 7.80 -9.02
N GLN A 210 17.52 6.74 -8.37
CA GLN A 210 18.09 5.40 -8.51
C GLN A 210 18.00 4.84 -9.96
N LEU A 211 16.97 5.23 -10.69
CA LEU A 211 16.73 4.77 -12.06
C LEU A 211 17.24 5.74 -13.13
N GLY A 212 17.89 6.84 -12.76
CA GLY A 212 18.38 7.87 -13.68
C GLY A 212 17.25 8.51 -14.50
N ILE A 213 16.08 8.65 -13.92
CA ILE A 213 14.90 9.23 -14.57
C ILE A 213 14.91 10.75 -14.32
N ASN A 214 15.21 11.52 -15.36
CA ASN A 214 15.16 12.98 -15.26
C ASN A 214 13.71 13.46 -15.28
N VAL A 215 13.19 13.81 -14.11
CA VAL A 215 11.91 14.52 -13.98
C VAL A 215 12.19 16.02 -14.12
N THR A 216 11.81 16.60 -15.23
CA THR A 216 11.75 18.08 -15.34
C THR A 216 10.54 18.54 -14.52
N ARG A 217 10.80 19.16 -13.38
CA ARG A 217 9.80 19.87 -12.57
C ARG A 217 9.32 21.12 -13.27
#